data_173ed256b57614634f1745a432df56c8
#
_entry.id   173ed256b57614634f1745a432df56c8
#
_cell.length_a   1.000
_cell.length_b   1.000
_cell.length_c   1.000
_cell.angle_alpha   90.00
_cell.angle_beta   90.00
_cell.angle_gamma   90.00
#
_symmetry.space_group_name_H-M   'P 1'
#
loop_
_entity.id
_entity.type
_entity.pdbx_description
1 polymer ?
#
loop_
_entity_poly.entity_id
_entity_poly.type
_entity_poly.pdbx_seq_one_letter_code
_entity_poly.pdbx_strand_id
1 'polypeptide(L)'
;MRKKVVSVIGGHSCMKEVEQIAHKLGKKLAKVAPILVSGGLKGTMLAVCKGFKAGGGITIGIIPSYDKDSANPYVDIVIPTGLGLARNAVVVSSADVVVALPGKAGTLSEVAYALQFGIPVVSVDSWDFKGVIKVRTVEEAVAAVKRLLTRSAQTRARIKLLSSKLGF
;
A
#
# COMPACT_ATOMS: atom_id res chain seq x y z
N MET A 1 -17.68 8.17 -7.56
CA MET A 1 -17.27 7.08 -6.65
C MET A 1 -15.78 7.24 -6.33
N ARG A 2 -15.34 7.09 -5.05
CA ARG A 2 -13.92 7.25 -4.67
C ARG A 2 -13.06 6.18 -5.35
N LYS A 3 -11.92 6.58 -5.92
CA LYS A 3 -10.95 5.65 -6.50
C LYS A 3 -10.38 4.73 -5.43
N LYS A 4 -10.07 3.49 -5.81
CA LYS A 4 -9.42 2.52 -4.93
C LYS A 4 -7.94 2.82 -4.82
N VAL A 5 -7.43 2.69 -3.60
CA VAL A 5 -6.03 2.95 -3.25
C VAL A 5 -5.43 1.68 -2.65
N VAL A 6 -4.29 1.26 -3.18
CA VAL A 6 -3.46 0.21 -2.58
C VAL A 6 -2.20 0.84 -2.00
N SER A 7 -1.78 0.42 -0.81
CA SER A 7 -0.45 0.75 -0.29
C SER A 7 0.48 -0.45 -0.43
N VAL A 8 1.74 -0.20 -0.77
CA VAL A 8 2.80 -1.21 -0.68
C VAL A 8 3.88 -0.68 0.24
N ILE A 9 4.16 -1.45 1.27
CA ILE A 9 5.14 -1.18 2.31
C ILE A 9 6.28 -2.19 2.26
N GLY A 10 7.48 -1.80 2.69
CA GLY A 10 8.66 -2.65 2.67
C GLY A 10 9.93 -1.87 2.98
N GLY A 11 11.08 -2.55 2.92
CA GLY A 11 12.37 -2.00 3.32
C GLY A 11 12.85 -0.81 2.48
N HIS A 12 13.46 0.18 3.15
CA HIS A 12 14.17 1.28 2.52
C HIS A 12 15.40 0.79 1.71
N SER A 13 16.00 -0.31 2.14
CA SER A 13 16.99 -1.09 1.39
C SER A 13 16.51 -2.53 1.36
N CYS A 14 16.67 -3.19 0.23
CA CYS A 14 16.26 -4.57 0.04
C CYS A 14 17.22 -5.30 -0.92
N MET A 15 17.15 -6.62 -0.91
CA MET A 15 17.89 -7.45 -1.86
C MET A 15 17.31 -7.30 -3.27
N LYS A 16 18.10 -7.60 -4.29
CA LYS A 16 17.72 -7.47 -5.70
C LYS A 16 16.48 -8.30 -6.06
N GLU A 17 16.34 -9.45 -5.45
CA GLU A 17 15.16 -10.33 -5.61
C GLU A 17 13.89 -9.64 -5.12
N VAL A 18 13.96 -8.95 -3.97
CA VAL A 18 12.83 -8.19 -3.41
C VAL A 18 12.49 -7.00 -4.29
N GLU A 19 13.48 -6.31 -4.88
CA GLU A 19 13.25 -5.25 -5.86
C GLU A 19 12.51 -5.76 -7.10
N GLN A 20 12.90 -6.93 -7.62
CA GLN A 20 12.23 -7.55 -8.77
C GLN A 20 10.78 -7.93 -8.44
N ILE A 21 10.55 -8.50 -7.26
CA ILE A 21 9.21 -8.83 -6.76
C ILE A 21 8.37 -7.55 -6.62
N ALA A 22 8.91 -6.50 -6.01
CA ALA A 22 8.23 -5.22 -5.82
C ALA A 22 7.86 -4.56 -7.17
N HIS A 23 8.77 -4.56 -8.13
CA HIS A 23 8.52 -4.04 -9.47
C HIS A 23 7.40 -4.83 -10.20
N LYS A 24 7.50 -6.17 -10.21
CA LYS A 24 6.49 -7.05 -10.80
C LYS A 24 5.12 -6.86 -10.13
N LEU A 25 5.11 -6.79 -8.80
CA LEU A 25 3.90 -6.54 -8.00
C LEU A 25 3.26 -5.21 -8.38
N GLY A 26 4.04 -4.13 -8.41
CA GLY A 26 3.57 -2.79 -8.78
C GLY A 26 2.90 -2.79 -10.14
N LYS A 27 3.55 -3.35 -11.16
CA LYS A 27 3.01 -3.43 -12.53
C LYS A 27 1.68 -4.17 -12.60
N LYS A 28 1.53 -5.26 -11.83
CA LYS A 28 0.28 -6.03 -11.79
C LYS A 28 -0.82 -5.34 -10.96
N LEU A 29 -0.46 -4.72 -9.83
CA LEU A 29 -1.42 -3.99 -8.98
C LEU A 29 -2.06 -2.80 -9.70
N ALA A 30 -1.36 -2.14 -10.63
CA ALA A 30 -1.90 -1.06 -11.45
C ALA A 30 -3.11 -1.50 -12.32
N LYS A 31 -3.28 -2.82 -12.53
CA LYS A 31 -4.44 -3.37 -13.23
C LYS A 31 -5.66 -3.61 -12.34
N VAL A 32 -5.49 -3.52 -11.02
CA VAL A 32 -6.57 -3.77 -10.04
C VAL A 32 -6.91 -2.55 -9.18
N ALA A 33 -5.99 -1.58 -9.09
CA ALA A 33 -6.20 -0.30 -8.42
C ALA A 33 -5.56 0.83 -9.22
N PRO A 34 -6.22 2.00 -9.37
CA PRO A 34 -5.67 3.13 -10.13
C PRO A 34 -4.60 3.92 -9.39
N ILE A 35 -4.51 3.78 -8.06
CA ILE A 35 -3.63 4.58 -7.20
C ILE A 35 -2.82 3.68 -6.28
N LEU A 36 -1.50 3.90 -6.26
CA LEU A 36 -0.55 3.37 -5.29
C LEU A 36 -0.15 4.46 -4.30
N VAL A 37 -0.16 4.15 -3.02
CA VAL A 37 0.49 4.94 -1.97
C VAL A 37 1.71 4.18 -1.44
N SER A 38 2.82 4.85 -1.26
CA SER A 38 4.03 4.31 -0.63
C SER A 38 4.73 5.38 0.22
N GLY A 39 5.76 4.96 0.93
CA GLY A 39 6.63 5.91 1.65
C GLY A 39 7.50 6.79 0.76
N GLY A 40 7.47 6.61 -0.55
CA GLY A 40 8.03 7.52 -1.56
C GLY A 40 9.55 7.57 -1.65
N LEU A 41 10.30 6.75 -0.90
CA LEU A 41 11.77 6.78 -0.85
C LEU A 41 12.42 5.67 -1.71
N LYS A 42 13.54 5.09 -1.23
CA LYS A 42 14.36 4.10 -1.94
C LYS A 42 13.90 2.64 -1.70
N GLY A 43 14.66 1.68 -2.22
CA GLY A 43 14.46 0.25 -2.02
C GLY A 43 13.13 -0.24 -2.58
N THR A 44 12.38 -0.96 -1.77
CA THR A 44 11.05 -1.50 -2.14
C THR A 44 10.09 -0.42 -2.65
N MET A 45 10.10 0.77 -2.02
CA MET A 45 9.23 1.90 -2.40
C MET A 45 9.52 2.39 -3.82
N LEU A 46 10.80 2.54 -4.17
CA LEU A 46 11.20 2.93 -5.52
C LEU A 46 10.82 1.86 -6.54
N ALA A 47 11.12 0.60 -6.25
CA ALA A 47 10.86 -0.51 -7.16
C ALA A 47 9.36 -0.69 -7.46
N VAL A 48 8.51 -0.59 -6.44
CA VAL A 48 7.06 -0.71 -6.61
C VAL A 48 6.48 0.50 -7.36
N CYS A 49 6.92 1.73 -7.09
CA CYS A 49 6.49 2.92 -7.83
C CYS A 49 6.85 2.80 -9.31
N LYS A 50 8.10 2.40 -9.62
CA LYS A 50 8.55 2.15 -11.00
C LYS A 50 7.66 1.13 -11.71
N GLY A 51 7.36 0.01 -11.05
CA GLY A 51 6.48 -1.02 -11.61
C GLY A 51 5.06 -0.53 -11.81
N PHE A 52 4.50 0.19 -10.86
CA PHE A 52 3.13 0.68 -10.90
C PHE A 52 2.91 1.71 -12.03
N LYS A 53 3.87 2.62 -12.23
CA LYS A 53 3.88 3.52 -13.39
C LYS A 53 3.97 2.77 -14.71
N ALA A 54 4.85 1.77 -14.79
CA ALA A 54 4.92 0.91 -15.98
C ALA A 54 3.63 0.14 -16.26
N GLY A 55 2.78 -0.05 -15.24
CA GLY A 55 1.43 -0.60 -15.35
C GLY A 55 0.36 0.42 -15.73
N GLY A 56 0.66 1.72 -15.79
CA GLY A 56 -0.25 2.82 -16.13
C GLY A 56 -1.02 3.40 -14.94
N GLY A 57 -0.59 3.12 -13.70
CA GLY A 57 -1.21 3.67 -12.49
C GLY A 57 -0.55 4.97 -12.01
N ILE A 58 -1.21 5.65 -11.08
CA ILE A 58 -0.75 6.88 -10.43
C ILE A 58 -0.09 6.53 -9.10
N THR A 59 1.07 7.11 -8.81
CA THR A 59 1.84 6.89 -7.59
C THR A 59 1.84 8.10 -6.69
N ILE A 60 1.56 7.89 -5.40
CA ILE A 60 1.62 8.91 -4.34
C ILE A 60 2.71 8.50 -3.35
N GLY A 61 3.66 9.39 -3.11
CA GLY A 61 4.70 9.21 -2.10
C GLY A 61 4.41 10.08 -0.87
N ILE A 62 4.16 9.48 0.27
CA ILE A 62 4.02 10.18 1.55
C ILE A 62 5.39 10.13 2.23
N ILE A 63 6.16 11.21 2.09
CA ILE A 63 7.54 11.26 2.52
C ILE A 63 7.71 11.86 3.93
N PRO A 64 8.77 11.44 4.66
CA PRO A 64 8.96 11.85 6.06
C PRO A 64 9.51 13.27 6.21
N SER A 65 10.13 13.83 5.18
CA SER A 65 10.76 15.17 5.18
C SER A 65 9.79 16.23 4.65
N TYR A 66 10.22 17.50 4.74
CA TYR A 66 9.56 18.62 4.05
C TYR A 66 10.07 18.81 2.62
N ASP A 67 11.25 18.24 2.31
CA ASP A 67 11.90 18.35 1.00
C ASP A 67 11.27 17.38 0.01
N LYS A 68 10.54 17.89 -0.97
CA LYS A 68 9.88 17.11 -2.02
C LYS A 68 10.85 16.38 -2.94
N ASP A 69 12.08 16.91 -3.11
CA ASP A 69 13.09 16.35 -4.00
C ASP A 69 13.72 15.05 -3.41
N SER A 70 13.47 14.77 -2.12
CA SER A 70 13.84 13.49 -1.49
C SER A 70 12.99 12.31 -1.97
N ALA A 71 11.87 12.54 -2.66
CA ALA A 71 11.06 11.48 -3.23
C ALA A 71 11.77 10.77 -4.40
N ASN A 72 11.46 9.48 -4.60
CA ASN A 72 12.00 8.77 -5.75
C ASN A 72 11.35 9.26 -7.07
N PRO A 73 12.05 9.14 -8.23
CA PRO A 73 11.63 9.75 -9.49
C PRO A 73 10.37 9.10 -10.12
N TYR A 74 9.85 8.03 -9.53
CA TYR A 74 8.64 7.36 -9.99
C TYR A 74 7.40 7.73 -9.18
N VAL A 75 7.48 8.73 -8.29
CA VAL A 75 6.35 9.29 -7.56
C VAL A 75 5.73 10.42 -8.40
N ASP A 76 4.44 10.33 -8.71
CA ASP A 76 3.70 11.37 -9.45
C ASP A 76 3.25 12.50 -8.53
N ILE A 77 2.81 12.15 -7.32
CA ILE A 77 2.31 13.13 -6.34
C ILE A 77 3.12 12.95 -5.04
N VAL A 78 3.89 13.96 -4.68
CA VAL A 78 4.67 13.97 -3.44
C VAL A 78 3.91 14.71 -2.35
N ILE A 79 3.70 14.03 -1.22
CA ILE A 79 3.11 14.61 0.00
C ILE A 79 4.21 14.68 1.08
N PRO A 80 4.85 15.85 1.25
CA PRO A 80 5.85 16.05 2.29
C PRO A 80 5.15 16.27 3.64
N THR A 81 5.48 15.45 4.63
CA THR A 81 4.79 15.52 5.93
C THR A 81 5.61 16.17 7.03
N GLY A 82 6.95 16.10 6.96
CA GLY A 82 7.80 16.52 8.07
C GLY A 82 7.66 15.68 9.35
N LEU A 83 6.93 14.56 9.29
CA LEU A 83 6.60 13.74 10.47
C LEU A 83 7.64 12.64 10.77
N GLY A 84 8.73 12.56 10.01
CA GLY A 84 9.68 11.47 10.16
C GLY A 84 8.99 10.11 10.06
N LEU A 85 9.31 9.19 10.96
CA LEU A 85 8.73 7.84 10.97
C LEU A 85 7.22 7.81 11.32
N ALA A 86 6.69 8.83 11.99
CA ALA A 86 5.27 8.88 12.33
C ALA A 86 4.37 8.93 11.08
N ARG A 87 4.90 9.34 9.90
CA ARG A 87 4.14 9.32 8.64
C ARG A 87 3.75 7.90 8.19
N ASN A 88 4.34 6.84 8.77
CA ASN A 88 3.98 5.46 8.48
C ASN A 88 2.48 5.20 8.72
N ALA A 89 1.90 5.80 9.76
CA ALA A 89 0.47 5.74 10.01
C ALA A 89 -0.34 6.37 8.87
N VAL A 90 0.13 7.48 8.29
CA VAL A 90 -0.52 8.17 7.18
C VAL A 90 -0.45 7.33 5.89
N VAL A 91 0.68 6.68 5.64
CA VAL A 91 0.85 5.78 4.48
C VAL A 91 -0.21 4.69 4.47
N VAL A 92 -0.38 3.99 5.58
CA VAL A 92 -1.32 2.86 5.64
C VAL A 92 -2.77 3.32 5.72
N SER A 93 -3.08 4.39 6.48
CA SER A 93 -4.45 4.90 6.60
C SER A 93 -5.01 5.47 5.30
N SER A 94 -4.14 5.85 4.36
CA SER A 94 -4.52 6.34 3.04
C SER A 94 -5.00 5.24 2.08
N ALA A 95 -4.85 3.97 2.43
CA ALA A 95 -5.13 2.84 1.56
C ALA A 95 -6.43 2.10 1.91
N ASP A 96 -6.98 1.39 0.94
CA ASP A 96 -8.06 0.42 1.13
C ASP A 96 -7.54 -0.99 1.46
N VAL A 97 -6.31 -1.29 1.03
CA VAL A 97 -5.58 -2.55 1.26
C VAL A 97 -4.09 -2.24 1.32
N VAL A 98 -3.37 -2.89 2.22
CA VAL A 98 -1.92 -2.81 2.35
C VAL A 98 -1.29 -4.12 1.87
N VAL A 99 -0.22 -4.05 1.08
CA VAL A 99 0.65 -5.20 0.76
C VAL A 99 2.00 -4.99 1.41
N ALA A 100 2.40 -5.91 2.25
CA ALA A 100 3.70 -5.89 2.94
C ALA A 100 4.70 -6.79 2.23
N LEU A 101 5.83 -6.23 1.85
CA LEU A 101 7.03 -6.92 1.37
C LEU A 101 8.08 -6.96 2.49
N PRO A 102 9.15 -7.77 2.36
CA PRO A 102 10.21 -7.85 3.36
C PRO A 102 10.75 -6.48 3.78
N GLY A 103 10.88 -6.27 5.08
CA GLY A 103 11.38 -5.03 5.66
C GLY A 103 11.66 -5.17 7.16
N LYS A 104 12.20 -4.12 7.76
CA LYS A 104 12.60 -4.07 9.17
C LYS A 104 11.51 -3.42 10.04
N ALA A 105 11.89 -2.85 11.19
CA ALA A 105 10.99 -2.25 12.18
C ALA A 105 10.02 -1.20 11.61
N GLY A 106 10.44 -0.43 10.58
CA GLY A 106 9.53 0.51 9.90
C GLY A 106 8.35 -0.22 9.23
N THR A 107 8.62 -1.29 8.49
CA THR A 107 7.56 -2.11 7.88
C THR A 107 6.70 -2.80 8.93
N LEU A 108 7.30 -3.26 10.04
CA LEU A 108 6.56 -3.82 11.17
C LEU A 108 5.59 -2.79 11.77
N SER A 109 6.02 -1.55 11.96
CA SER A 109 5.15 -0.48 12.48
C SER A 109 3.97 -0.20 11.55
N GLU A 110 4.19 -0.23 10.24
CA GLU A 110 3.13 -0.04 9.23
C GLU A 110 2.13 -1.19 9.25
N VAL A 111 2.58 -2.45 9.38
CA VAL A 111 1.70 -3.62 9.56
C VAL A 111 0.85 -3.46 10.81
N ALA A 112 1.46 -3.06 11.94
CA ALA A 112 0.76 -2.86 13.20
C ALA A 112 -0.31 -1.76 13.11
N TYR A 113 0.01 -0.60 12.49
CA TYR A 113 -0.96 0.46 12.25
C TYR A 113 -2.11 -0.01 11.35
N ALA A 114 -1.81 -0.71 10.26
CA ALA A 114 -2.84 -1.20 9.36
C ALA A 114 -3.83 -2.13 10.07
N LEU A 115 -3.33 -3.07 10.88
CA LEU A 115 -4.15 -3.97 11.70
C LEU A 115 -4.98 -3.20 12.72
N GLN A 116 -4.38 -2.23 13.42
CA GLN A 116 -5.07 -1.37 14.39
C GLN A 116 -6.21 -0.56 13.75
N PHE A 117 -6.02 -0.09 12.51
CA PHE A 117 -7.03 0.67 11.77
C PHE A 117 -8.07 -0.22 11.06
N GLY A 118 -7.96 -1.55 11.17
CA GLY A 118 -8.83 -2.50 10.48
C GLY A 118 -8.64 -2.52 8.97
N ILE A 119 -7.47 -2.07 8.47
CA ILE A 119 -7.13 -2.11 7.06
C ILE A 119 -6.53 -3.48 6.75
N PRO A 120 -7.06 -4.23 5.76
CA PRO A 120 -6.55 -5.55 5.45
C PRO A 120 -5.10 -5.51 4.95
N VAL A 121 -4.28 -6.43 5.45
CA VAL A 121 -2.87 -6.58 5.09
C VAL A 121 -2.65 -7.92 4.38
N VAL A 122 -2.04 -7.87 3.20
CA VAL A 122 -1.53 -9.03 2.45
C VAL A 122 -0.01 -9.05 2.60
N SER A 123 0.56 -10.12 3.16
CA SER A 123 1.99 -10.27 3.40
C SER A 123 2.61 -11.24 2.41
N VAL A 124 3.63 -10.78 1.68
CA VAL A 124 4.44 -11.59 0.78
C VAL A 124 5.83 -11.75 1.41
N ASP A 125 6.10 -12.90 1.99
CA ASP A 125 7.35 -13.22 2.71
C ASP A 125 7.81 -12.12 3.69
N SER A 126 6.85 -11.44 4.33
CA SER A 126 7.07 -10.36 5.28
C SER A 126 6.58 -10.76 6.68
N TRP A 127 6.35 -9.78 7.55
CA TRP A 127 5.92 -9.98 8.93
C TRP A 127 4.65 -10.81 9.05
N ASP A 128 4.67 -11.73 10.01
CA ASP A 128 3.60 -12.68 10.29
C ASP A 128 2.89 -12.32 11.60
N PHE A 129 1.66 -11.84 11.49
CA PHE A 129 0.80 -11.54 12.63
C PHE A 129 -0.61 -12.10 12.43
N LYS A 130 -1.29 -12.37 13.53
CA LYS A 130 -2.71 -12.72 13.49
C LYS A 130 -3.51 -11.60 12.80
N GLY A 131 -4.25 -11.96 11.75
CA GLY A 131 -5.03 -11.00 10.96
C GLY A 131 -4.40 -10.61 9.63
N VAL A 132 -3.13 -10.99 9.40
CA VAL A 132 -2.46 -10.79 8.12
C VAL A 132 -2.77 -11.95 7.17
N ILE A 133 -3.04 -11.64 5.91
CA ILE A 133 -3.26 -12.64 4.84
C ILE A 133 -1.91 -12.99 4.22
N LYS A 134 -1.39 -14.18 4.53
CA LYS A 134 -0.12 -14.66 3.98
C LYS A 134 -0.28 -15.19 2.58
N VAL A 135 0.63 -14.82 1.71
CA VAL A 135 0.75 -15.33 0.34
C VAL A 135 2.23 -15.51 -0.01
N ARG A 136 2.52 -16.34 -1.00
CA ARG A 136 3.90 -16.67 -1.41
C ARG A 136 4.30 -16.05 -2.73
N THR A 137 3.34 -15.71 -3.58
CA THR A 137 3.60 -15.22 -4.94
C THR A 137 2.97 -13.86 -5.20
N VAL A 138 3.50 -13.14 -6.17
CA VAL A 138 2.92 -11.88 -6.65
C VAL A 138 1.51 -12.10 -7.18
N GLU A 139 1.26 -13.20 -7.84
CA GLU A 139 -0.03 -13.58 -8.40
C GLU A 139 -1.08 -13.75 -7.31
N GLU A 140 -0.74 -14.47 -6.24
CA GLU A 140 -1.60 -14.64 -5.07
C GLU A 140 -1.88 -13.29 -4.38
N ALA A 141 -0.86 -12.44 -4.25
CA ALA A 141 -1.02 -11.10 -3.67
C ALA A 141 -2.00 -10.25 -4.46
N VAL A 142 -1.85 -10.19 -5.77
CA VAL A 142 -2.75 -9.44 -6.66
C VAL A 142 -4.18 -9.98 -6.61
N ALA A 143 -4.36 -11.30 -6.60
CA ALA A 143 -5.67 -11.93 -6.47
C ALA A 143 -6.33 -11.60 -5.11
N ALA A 144 -5.56 -11.64 -4.01
CA ALA A 144 -6.04 -11.27 -2.68
C ALA A 144 -6.46 -9.79 -2.63
N VAL A 145 -5.63 -8.88 -3.14
CA VAL A 145 -5.93 -7.44 -3.21
C VAL A 145 -7.21 -7.19 -4.02
N LYS A 146 -7.34 -7.78 -5.20
CA LYS A 146 -8.55 -7.65 -6.04
C LYS A 146 -9.81 -8.06 -5.28
N ARG A 147 -9.78 -9.20 -4.60
CA ARG A 147 -10.91 -9.71 -3.78
C ARG A 147 -11.25 -8.76 -2.64
N LEU A 148 -10.24 -8.23 -1.92
CA LEU A 148 -10.43 -7.32 -0.79
C LEU A 148 -11.02 -5.97 -1.24
N LEU A 149 -10.54 -5.41 -2.34
CA LEU A 149 -11.06 -4.17 -2.92
C LEU A 149 -12.53 -4.29 -3.34
N THR A 150 -12.94 -5.46 -3.84
CA THR A 150 -14.34 -5.75 -4.20
C THR A 150 -15.22 -5.86 -2.95
N ARG A 151 -14.78 -6.60 -1.93
CA ARG A 151 -15.51 -6.76 -0.66
C ARG A 151 -15.69 -5.44 0.08
N SER A 152 -14.65 -4.61 0.15
CA SER A 152 -14.74 -3.30 0.82
C SER A 152 -15.76 -2.38 0.16
N ALA A 153 -15.97 -2.49 -1.15
CA ALA A 153 -17.01 -1.76 -1.87
C ALA A 153 -18.42 -2.24 -1.48
N GLN A 154 -18.63 -3.54 -1.39
CA GLN A 154 -19.90 -4.15 -0.99
C GLN A 154 -20.26 -3.82 0.46
N THR A 155 -19.30 -3.90 1.38
CA THR A 155 -19.51 -3.57 2.80
C THR A 155 -19.89 -2.10 2.98
N ARG A 156 -19.21 -1.17 2.30
CA ARG A 156 -19.55 0.27 2.34
C ARG A 156 -20.93 0.56 1.74
N ALA A 157 -21.26 -0.07 0.63
CA ALA A 157 -22.61 0.07 0.04
C ALA A 157 -23.70 -0.41 0.99
N ARG A 158 -23.46 -1.53 1.70
CA ARG A 158 -24.37 -2.07 2.70
C ARG A 158 -24.52 -1.15 3.91
N ILE A 159 -23.43 -0.59 4.44
CA ILE A 159 -23.45 0.36 5.55
C ILE A 159 -24.21 1.63 5.14
N LYS A 160 -23.93 2.20 3.95
CA LYS A 160 -24.63 3.37 3.44
C LYS A 160 -26.14 3.13 3.29
N LEU A 161 -26.54 1.95 2.83
CA LEU A 161 -27.95 1.57 2.72
C LEU A 161 -28.62 1.42 4.10
N LEU A 162 -27.91 0.88 5.09
CA LEU A 162 -28.42 0.76 6.46
C LEU A 162 -28.55 2.13 7.14
N SER A 163 -27.55 3.01 7.01
CA SER A 163 -27.60 4.38 7.57
C SER A 163 -28.73 5.21 6.94
N SER A 164 -28.95 5.09 5.63
CA SER A 164 -30.07 5.80 4.96
C SER A 164 -31.44 5.30 5.41
N LYS A 165 -31.56 4.02 5.85
CA LYS A 165 -32.82 3.47 6.40
C LYS A 165 -33.03 3.83 7.87
N LEU A 166 -32.00 4.20 8.60
CA LEU A 166 -32.04 4.56 10.01
C LEU A 166 -32.09 6.08 10.26
N GLY A 167 -32.06 6.89 9.20
CA GLY A 167 -32.20 8.34 9.29
C GLY A 167 -30.99 9.09 9.82
N PHE A 168 -29.75 8.50 9.67
CA PHE A 168 -28.49 9.15 10.00
C PHE A 168 -27.75 9.58 8.73
#